data_b2c490607335a68ec4528c3aa159856d
#
_entry.id   b2c490607335a68ec4528c3aa159856d
#
_cell.length_a   1.000
_cell.length_b   1.000
_cell.length_c   1.000
_cell.angle_alpha   90.00
_cell.angle_beta   90.00
_cell.angle_gamma   90.00
#
_symmetry.space_group_name_H-M   'P 1'
#
loop_
_entity.id
_entity.type
_entity.pdbx_description
1 polymer ?
#
loop_
_entity_poly.entity_id
_entity_poly.type
_entity_poly.pdbx_seq_one_letter_code
_entity_poly.pdbx_strand_id
1 'polypeptide(L)' 'HLVALNDEEAVVLEGFRNLEKRKKERFLGYLAALQSED' A
#
# COMPACT_ATOMS: atom_id res chain seq x y z
N HIS A 1 7.01 -9.60 17.51
CA HIS A 1 5.71 -8.99 17.63
C HIS A 1 5.01 -8.98 16.28
N LEU A 2 4.00 -9.79 16.16
CA LEU A 2 3.32 -9.98 14.88
C LEU A 2 2.05 -9.14 14.81
N VAL A 3 1.84 -8.54 13.66
CA VAL A 3 0.60 -7.84 13.37
C VAL A 3 -0.20 -8.71 12.41
N ALA A 4 -1.40 -9.07 12.80
CA ALA A 4 -2.27 -9.86 11.93
C ALA A 4 -2.87 -8.93 10.89
N LEU A 5 -2.77 -9.33 9.62
CA LEU A 5 -3.37 -8.60 8.52
C LEU A 5 -4.75 -9.17 8.25
N ASN A 6 -5.69 -8.29 7.93
CA ASN A 6 -6.97 -8.77 7.42
C ASN A 6 -6.84 -9.04 5.92
N ASP A 7 -7.91 -9.57 5.32
CA ASP A 7 -7.87 -9.95 3.91
C ASP A 7 -7.59 -8.76 2.99
N GLU A 8 -8.18 -7.62 3.29
CA GLU A 8 -7.98 -6.44 2.46
C GLU A 8 -6.53 -5.96 2.52
N GLU A 9 -5.96 -5.98 3.70
CA GLU A 9 -4.57 -5.56 3.86
C GLU A 9 -3.63 -6.52 3.14
N ALA A 10 -3.91 -7.80 3.22
CA ALA A 10 -3.09 -8.80 2.55
C ALA A 10 -3.12 -8.61 1.03
N VAL A 11 -4.30 -8.32 0.48
CA VAL A 11 -4.43 -8.07 -0.96
C VAL A 11 -3.63 -6.84 -1.37
N VAL A 12 -3.72 -5.78 -0.60
CA VAL A 12 -2.99 -4.55 -0.90
C VAL A 12 -1.49 -4.79 -0.85
N LEU A 13 -1.03 -5.48 0.18
CA LEU A 13 0.39 -5.74 0.35
C LEU A 13 0.93 -6.58 -0.82
N GLU A 14 0.19 -7.61 -1.19
CA GLU A 14 0.63 -8.45 -2.28
C GLU A 14 0.64 -7.71 -3.61
N GLY A 15 -0.39 -6.90 -3.85
CA GLY A 15 -0.44 -6.08 -5.05
C GLY A 15 0.72 -5.11 -5.10
N PHE A 16 1.05 -4.50 -3.96
CA PHE A 16 2.18 -3.60 -3.89
C PHE A 16 3.49 -4.29 -4.22
N ARG A 17 3.71 -5.49 -3.69
CA ARG A 17 4.94 -6.24 -3.93
C ARG A 17 5.15 -6.56 -5.39
N ASN A 18 4.08 -6.73 -6.13
CA ASN A 18 4.14 -7.12 -7.53
C ASN A 18 4.31 -5.93 -8.47
N LEU A 19 4.27 -4.70 -7.96
CA LEU A 19 4.43 -3.53 -8.78
C LEU A 19 5.89 -3.27 -9.09
N GLU A 20 6.15 -2.68 -10.25
CA GLU A 20 7.46 -2.16 -10.58
C GLU A 20 7.78 -1.00 -9.64
N LYS A 21 9.08 -0.73 -9.50
CA LYS A 21 9.55 0.32 -8.61
C LYS A 21 8.82 1.65 -8.87
N ARG A 22 8.69 1.99 -10.14
CA ARG A 22 8.07 3.25 -10.54
C ARG A 22 6.62 3.32 -10.09
N LYS A 23 5.89 2.22 -10.24
CA LYS A 23 4.50 2.16 -9.80
C LYS A 23 4.38 2.12 -8.29
N LYS A 24 5.35 1.53 -7.62
CA LYS A 24 5.37 1.56 -6.17
C LYS A 24 5.46 2.99 -5.66
N GLU A 25 6.30 3.79 -6.28
CA GLU A 25 6.45 5.18 -5.88
C GLU A 25 5.16 5.97 -6.10
N ARG A 26 4.50 5.72 -7.22
CA ARG A 26 3.22 6.38 -7.50
C ARG A 26 2.17 5.97 -6.49
N PHE A 27 2.14 4.69 -6.14
CA PHE A 27 1.19 4.21 -5.15
C PHE A 27 1.43 4.88 -3.79
N LEU A 28 2.69 4.98 -3.38
CA LEU A 28 3.02 5.61 -2.10
C LEU A 28 2.64 7.09 -2.10
N GLY A 29 2.81 7.78 -3.22
CA GLY A 29 2.38 9.17 -3.34
C GLY A 29 0.88 9.30 -3.21
N TYR A 30 0.13 8.42 -3.85
CA TYR A 30 -1.32 8.43 -3.76
C TYR A 30 -1.78 8.19 -2.33
N LEU A 31 -1.15 7.21 -1.68
CA LEU A 31 -1.49 6.89 -0.31
C LEU A 31 -1.23 8.07 0.63
N ALA A 32 -0.09 8.73 0.45
CA ALA A 32 0.23 9.90 1.25
C ALA A 32 -0.80 11.01 1.04
N ALA A 33 -1.25 11.20 -0.20
CA ALA A 33 -2.26 12.20 -0.49
C ALA A 33 -3.56 11.90 0.22
N LEU A 34 -3.96 10.63 0.24
CA LEU A 34 -5.17 10.23 0.95
C LEU A 34 -5.07 10.49 2.45
N GLN A 35 -3.90 10.23 3.02
CA GLN A 35 -3.70 10.39 4.45
C GLN A 35 -3.70 11.86 4.86
N SER A 36 -3.39 12.76 3.94
CA SER A 36 -3.38 14.17 4.26
C SER A 36 -4.74 14.83 4.04
N GLU A 37 -5.74 14.11 3.54
CA GLU A 37 -7.09 14.62 3.46
C GLU A 37 -7.74 14.63 4.83
N ASP A 38 -8.60 15.58 5.05
CA ASP A 38 -9.38 15.65 6.28
C ASP A 38 -10.78 15.11 6.09
#